data_e0116a8bf53be088263d37d7a07ef586
#
_entry.id   e0116a8bf53be088263d37d7a07ef586
#
_cell.length_a   1.000
_cell.length_b   1.000
_cell.length_c   1.000
_cell.angle_alpha   90.00
_cell.angle_beta   90.00
_cell.angle_gamma   90.00
#
_symmetry.space_group_name_H-M   'P 1'
#
loop_
_entity.id
_entity.type
_entity.pdbx_description
1 polymer ?
#
loop_
_entity_poly.entity_id
_entity_poly.type
_entity_poly.pdbx_seq_one_letter_code
_entity_poly.pdbx_strand_id
1 'polypeptide(L)'
;MRRFSALATIATLTGVALTALATPATAAPNGPKPPSPGDTVPVAEHLVGPLTFDVTPNGTLYIGQDFAGLLTRVSGGASEVLATGPSIAAVSTLGDVVTWGEREGDMEQVFASRLMQRTADGTVTSIDVLAWEEANNPDADAEYGFRDLAPDCLEQIPPFLLPFVGQHGGAIDTHVYGSLMLKDVTYVADAGANAVLAVDSAGNISTVAVLPPSSLIATNELAASFGLPSCVVGHEFITEPVPTDVELGNDGWLYVTSLPGGPEDASLGARGAVYRVNPATGEVQLYASGFAGATGLAVAPNGTVFVAEMFGNQVSVITKRGEVSSFAEVPSPAGVEWERGRLYVSTDVFGDGNIVSIGLR
;
A
#
# COMPACT_ATOMS: atom_id res chain seq x y z
N MET A 1 -61.32 -42.43 -21.13
CA MET A 1 -60.97 -43.83 -20.89
C MET A 1 -59.48 -44.02 -21.01
N ARG A 2 -58.95 -44.82 -20.12
CA ARG A 2 -57.57 -45.23 -19.91
C ARG A 2 -56.73 -44.28 -19.06
N ARG A 3 -56.64 -44.64 -17.78
CA ARG A 3 -55.69 -44.26 -16.76
C ARG A 3 -54.36 -44.97 -17.04
N PHE A 4 -53.24 -44.26 -16.92
CA PHE A 4 -51.95 -44.89 -16.67
C PHE A 4 -51.39 -44.33 -15.39
N SER A 5 -51.28 -45.21 -14.39
CA SER A 5 -50.55 -45.01 -13.16
C SER A 5 -49.06 -45.16 -13.45
N ALA A 6 -48.23 -44.19 -13.02
CA ALA A 6 -46.81 -44.37 -12.96
C ALA A 6 -46.36 -44.34 -11.49
N LEU A 7 -45.83 -45.47 -11.03
CA LEU A 7 -45.18 -45.62 -9.73
C LEU A 7 -43.96 -44.71 -9.62
N ALA A 8 -43.93 -43.90 -8.58
CA ALA A 8 -42.72 -43.16 -8.18
C ALA A 8 -41.89 -44.07 -7.28
N THR A 9 -40.72 -44.46 -7.75
CA THR A 9 -39.71 -45.14 -6.92
C THR A 9 -38.85 -44.06 -6.23
N ILE A 10 -38.98 -43.99 -4.92
CA ILE A 10 -38.14 -43.12 -4.08
C ILE A 10 -36.80 -43.85 -3.87
N ALA A 11 -35.75 -43.34 -4.49
CA ALA A 11 -34.38 -43.72 -4.20
C ALA A 11 -33.84 -42.85 -3.08
N THR A 12 -33.70 -43.43 -1.89
CA THR A 12 -32.99 -42.78 -0.77
C THR A 12 -31.48 -42.81 -1.02
N LEU A 13 -30.93 -41.67 -1.41
CA LEU A 13 -29.48 -41.46 -1.38
C LEU A 13 -29.05 -41.15 0.05
N THR A 14 -28.41 -42.13 0.70
CA THR A 14 -27.61 -41.91 1.92
C THR A 14 -26.32 -41.18 1.53
N GLY A 15 -26.28 -39.86 1.73
CA GLY A 15 -25.10 -39.07 1.59
C GLY A 15 -24.08 -39.38 2.72
N VAL A 16 -22.99 -40.04 2.38
CA VAL A 16 -21.81 -40.12 3.24
C VAL A 16 -21.10 -38.79 3.19
N ALA A 17 -21.22 -38.01 4.24
CA ALA A 17 -20.41 -36.79 4.41
C ALA A 17 -18.93 -37.20 4.66
N LEU A 18 -18.10 -37.08 3.66
CA LEU A 18 -16.66 -37.09 3.86
C LEU A 18 -16.25 -35.74 4.52
N THR A 19 -16.08 -35.77 5.83
CA THR A 19 -15.34 -34.72 6.53
C THR A 19 -13.85 -34.86 6.13
N ALA A 20 -13.39 -34.02 5.22
CA ALA A 20 -11.97 -33.85 4.97
C ALA A 20 -11.36 -33.23 6.23
N LEU A 21 -10.70 -34.03 7.04
CA LEU A 21 -9.79 -33.52 8.06
C LEU A 21 -8.61 -32.88 7.35
N ALA A 22 -8.57 -31.54 7.36
CA ALA A 22 -7.39 -30.79 6.98
C ALA A 22 -6.28 -31.17 7.96
N THR A 23 -5.36 -32.00 7.52
CA THR A 23 -4.11 -32.23 8.25
C THR A 23 -3.34 -30.91 8.26
N PRO A 24 -2.88 -30.42 9.43
CA PRO A 24 -1.99 -29.27 9.44
C PRO A 24 -0.75 -29.63 8.60
N ALA A 25 -0.44 -28.77 7.63
CA ALA A 25 0.78 -28.93 6.84
C ALA A 25 1.96 -28.86 7.83
N THR A 26 2.60 -30.02 8.07
CA THR A 26 3.86 -30.04 8.81
C THR A 26 4.90 -29.33 7.95
N ALA A 27 5.35 -28.16 8.40
CA ALA A 27 6.46 -27.44 7.79
C ALA A 27 7.63 -28.40 7.55
N ALA A 28 8.15 -28.39 6.33
CA ALA A 28 9.29 -29.22 5.98
C ALA A 28 10.50 -28.82 6.84
N PRO A 29 11.20 -29.74 7.51
CA PRO A 29 12.15 -29.43 8.59
C PRO A 29 13.48 -28.79 8.15
N ASN A 30 13.70 -28.38 6.91
CA ASN A 30 15.00 -27.95 6.40
C ASN A 30 14.96 -26.75 5.42
N GLY A 31 14.06 -25.78 5.63
CA GLY A 31 14.16 -24.49 4.94
C GLY A 31 15.07 -23.50 5.68
N PRO A 32 15.72 -22.54 5.01
CA PRO A 32 16.41 -21.47 5.72
C PRO A 32 15.39 -20.76 6.63
N LYS A 33 15.77 -20.63 7.91
CA LYS A 33 14.94 -19.96 8.91
C LYS A 33 14.71 -18.52 8.47
N PRO A 34 13.51 -17.93 8.64
CA PRO A 34 13.30 -16.51 8.45
C PRO A 34 14.34 -15.69 9.22
N PRO A 35 14.78 -14.52 8.69
CA PRO A 35 15.68 -13.66 9.44
C PRO A 35 15.01 -13.21 10.74
N SER A 36 15.83 -12.99 11.76
CA SER A 36 15.38 -12.43 13.05
C SER A 36 16.05 -11.08 13.31
N PRO A 37 15.41 -10.17 14.05
CA PRO A 37 15.98 -8.87 14.35
C PRO A 37 17.24 -8.99 15.21
N GLY A 38 18.21 -8.14 14.89
CA GLY A 38 19.42 -7.95 15.66
C GLY A 38 19.36 -6.71 16.53
N ASP A 39 20.49 -5.96 16.57
CA ASP A 39 20.57 -4.67 17.22
C ASP A 39 19.73 -3.61 16.50
N THR A 40 19.05 -2.74 17.27
CA THR A 40 18.32 -1.57 16.78
C THR A 40 19.05 -0.30 17.22
N VAL A 41 19.28 0.60 16.27
CA VAL A 41 20.02 1.86 16.50
C VAL A 41 19.23 3.02 15.92
N PRO A 42 18.92 4.10 16.69
CA PRO A 42 18.37 5.34 16.13
C PRO A 42 19.33 5.97 15.12
N VAL A 43 18.81 6.48 14.01
CA VAL A 43 19.61 7.13 12.96
C VAL A 43 19.10 8.52 12.59
N ALA A 44 17.82 8.82 12.85
CA ALA A 44 17.24 10.14 12.83
C ALA A 44 16.11 10.22 13.84
N GLU A 45 15.95 11.34 14.52
CA GLU A 45 15.01 11.51 15.63
C GLU A 45 14.26 12.84 15.49
N HIS A 46 13.13 12.96 16.18
CA HIS A 46 12.30 14.17 16.24
C HIS A 46 11.73 14.58 14.87
N LEU A 47 11.20 13.62 14.14
CA LEU A 47 10.60 13.80 12.82
C LEU A 47 9.06 13.93 12.94
N VAL A 48 8.46 14.68 12.02
CA VAL A 48 7.01 14.90 12.01
C VAL A 48 6.39 14.18 10.80
N GLY A 49 5.76 13.04 11.04
CA GLY A 49 5.17 12.20 10.00
C GLY A 49 6.20 11.67 9.00
N PRO A 50 7.26 10.94 9.42
CA PRO A 50 8.24 10.37 8.50
C PRO A 50 7.65 9.14 7.78
N LEU A 51 6.69 9.38 6.87
CA LEU A 51 5.95 8.31 6.22
C LEU A 51 6.78 7.58 5.16
N THR A 52 7.60 8.32 4.42
CA THR A 52 8.47 7.77 3.38
C THR A 52 9.89 8.31 3.53
N PHE A 53 10.86 7.52 3.19
CA PHE A 53 12.27 7.92 3.17
C PHE A 53 13.07 6.98 2.27
N ASP A 54 14.28 7.37 1.93
CA ASP A 54 15.26 6.51 1.25
C ASP A 54 16.62 6.63 1.93
N VAL A 55 17.40 5.56 1.86
CA VAL A 55 18.75 5.47 2.42
C VAL A 55 19.77 5.14 1.34
N THR A 56 20.66 6.10 1.08
CA THR A 56 21.73 5.91 0.08
C THR A 56 22.81 4.93 0.55
N PRO A 57 23.60 4.34 -0.37
CA PRO A 57 24.69 3.44 -0.02
C PRO A 57 25.76 4.02 0.93
N ASN A 58 25.87 5.31 1.09
CA ASN A 58 26.78 5.94 2.05
C ASN A 58 26.14 6.21 3.42
N GLY A 59 24.86 5.82 3.60
CA GLY A 59 24.12 5.98 4.85
C GLY A 59 23.47 7.37 5.02
N THR A 60 23.40 8.17 3.96
CA THR A 60 22.61 9.41 3.98
C THR A 60 21.14 9.06 3.85
N LEU A 61 20.31 9.64 4.70
CA LEU A 61 18.85 9.53 4.65
C LEU A 61 18.26 10.75 3.97
N TYR A 62 17.24 10.53 3.12
CA TYR A 62 16.33 11.54 2.62
C TYR A 62 14.94 11.18 3.13
N ILE A 63 14.30 12.09 3.85
CA ILE A 63 13.10 11.79 4.64
C ILE A 63 11.99 12.76 4.26
N GLY A 64 10.88 12.22 3.80
CA GLY A 64 9.62 12.94 3.65
C GLY A 64 8.92 13.02 4.99
N GLN A 65 8.88 14.20 5.57
CA GLN A 65 8.10 14.51 6.77
C GLN A 65 6.75 15.06 6.32
N ASP A 66 5.85 14.16 6.00
CA ASP A 66 4.60 14.47 5.29
C ASP A 66 3.75 15.51 6.03
N PHE A 67 3.53 15.32 7.34
CA PHE A 67 2.70 16.22 8.15
C PHE A 67 3.32 17.59 8.40
N ALA A 68 4.65 17.72 8.22
CA ALA A 68 5.35 19.01 8.30
C ALA A 68 5.61 19.64 6.93
N GLY A 69 5.39 18.90 5.84
CA GLY A 69 5.71 19.34 4.49
C GLY A 69 7.19 19.60 4.28
N LEU A 70 8.07 18.71 4.81
CA LEU A 70 9.52 18.89 4.73
C LEU A 70 10.20 17.71 4.05
N LEU A 71 11.07 17.99 3.07
CA LEU A 71 12.09 17.04 2.64
C LEU A 71 13.38 17.31 3.43
N THR A 72 13.79 16.35 4.24
CA THR A 72 14.96 16.48 5.11
C THR A 72 16.05 15.50 4.71
N ARG A 73 17.29 15.97 4.60
CA ARG A 73 18.49 15.14 4.46
C ARG A 73 19.19 15.00 5.80
N VAL A 74 19.51 13.75 6.20
CA VAL A 74 20.33 13.47 7.39
C VAL A 74 21.60 12.75 6.96
N SER A 75 22.76 13.34 7.27
CA SER A 75 24.06 12.78 6.90
C SER A 75 25.10 13.07 7.98
N GLY A 76 25.82 12.05 8.46
CA GLY A 76 26.84 12.20 9.49
C GLY A 76 26.34 12.82 10.80
N GLY A 77 25.06 12.64 11.14
CA GLY A 77 24.41 13.23 12.30
C GLY A 77 23.95 14.69 12.14
N ALA A 78 24.16 15.30 10.97
CA ALA A 78 23.64 16.62 10.63
C ALA A 78 22.34 16.51 9.83
N SER A 79 21.38 17.38 10.13
CA SER A 79 20.09 17.46 9.44
C SER A 79 20.00 18.78 8.66
N GLU A 80 19.45 18.70 7.44
CA GLU A 80 19.23 19.84 6.54
C GLU A 80 17.89 19.69 5.83
N VAL A 81 17.08 20.75 5.81
CA VAL A 81 15.86 20.82 5.02
C VAL A 81 16.21 21.19 3.57
N LEU A 82 15.86 20.33 2.62
CA LEU A 82 16.13 20.51 1.20
C LEU A 82 14.97 21.15 0.43
N ALA A 83 13.73 20.87 0.86
CA ALA A 83 12.51 21.43 0.27
C ALA A 83 11.41 21.55 1.32
N THR A 84 10.42 22.40 1.01
CA THR A 84 9.18 22.57 1.77
C THR A 84 8.00 22.55 0.81
N GLY A 85 6.93 21.87 1.18
CA GLY A 85 5.70 21.74 0.38
C GLY A 85 4.48 21.52 1.25
N PRO A 86 3.28 21.41 0.65
CA PRO A 86 2.04 21.18 1.42
C PRO A 86 2.02 19.80 2.10
N SER A 87 2.53 18.77 1.44
CA SER A 87 2.74 17.40 1.90
C SER A 87 3.95 16.87 1.17
N ILE A 88 4.80 16.06 1.80
CA ILE A 88 5.99 15.48 1.16
C ILE A 88 6.07 13.98 1.45
N ALA A 89 5.86 13.18 0.41
CA ALA A 89 5.92 11.73 0.41
C ALA A 89 6.79 11.20 -0.74
N ALA A 90 6.71 9.92 -1.08
CA ALA A 90 7.32 9.29 -2.25
C ALA A 90 8.82 9.60 -2.44
N VAL A 91 9.59 9.54 -1.36
CA VAL A 91 11.02 9.86 -1.43
C VAL A 91 11.79 8.68 -2.02
N SER A 92 12.54 8.91 -3.09
CA SER A 92 13.53 7.95 -3.60
C SER A 92 14.77 8.63 -4.18
N THR A 93 15.90 7.93 -4.24
CA THR A 93 17.18 8.47 -4.64
C THR A 93 17.89 7.61 -5.67
N LEU A 94 18.66 8.25 -6.54
CA LEU A 94 19.62 7.59 -7.41
C LEU A 94 20.90 8.43 -7.49
N GLY A 95 21.95 7.97 -6.84
CA GLY A 95 23.18 8.75 -6.69
C GLY A 95 22.91 10.02 -5.89
N ASP A 96 23.16 11.19 -6.52
CA ASP A 96 22.94 12.51 -5.89
C ASP A 96 21.61 13.17 -6.30
N VAL A 97 20.75 12.44 -6.99
CA VAL A 97 19.42 12.90 -7.37
C VAL A 97 18.39 12.37 -6.36
N VAL A 98 17.48 13.23 -5.95
CA VAL A 98 16.33 12.84 -5.09
C VAL A 98 15.03 13.24 -5.75
N THR A 99 14.03 12.33 -5.70
CA THR A 99 12.65 12.62 -6.04
C THR A 99 11.78 12.60 -4.80
N TRP A 100 10.66 13.33 -4.86
CA TRP A 100 9.59 13.27 -3.85
C TRP A 100 8.26 13.64 -4.47
N GLY A 101 7.19 13.20 -3.85
CA GLY A 101 5.82 13.59 -4.17
C GLY A 101 5.39 14.81 -3.35
N GLU A 102 4.65 15.72 -3.99
CA GLU A 102 3.92 16.80 -3.31
C GLU A 102 2.44 16.72 -3.65
N ARG A 103 1.56 16.81 -2.64
CA ARG A 103 0.11 16.88 -2.81
C ARG A 103 -0.46 18.06 -2.06
N GLU A 104 -1.33 18.82 -2.71
CA GLU A 104 -2.15 19.88 -2.13
C GLU A 104 -3.61 19.54 -2.38
N GLY A 105 -4.42 19.52 -1.35
CA GLY A 105 -5.82 19.18 -1.42
C GLY A 105 -6.42 18.97 -0.05
N ASP A 106 -7.68 18.58 -0.04
CA ASP A 106 -8.40 18.15 1.14
C ASP A 106 -9.05 16.77 0.90
N MET A 107 -10.01 16.39 1.71
CA MET A 107 -10.74 15.10 1.56
C MET A 107 -11.71 15.08 0.37
N GLU A 108 -12.07 16.25 -0.18
CA GLU A 108 -13.06 16.36 -1.26
C GLU A 108 -12.41 16.61 -2.62
N GLN A 109 -11.23 17.26 -2.64
CA GLN A 109 -10.58 17.66 -3.88
C GLN A 109 -9.05 17.76 -3.78
N VAL A 110 -8.38 17.27 -4.81
CA VAL A 110 -6.95 17.52 -5.08
C VAL A 110 -6.82 18.82 -5.88
N PHE A 111 -5.95 19.72 -5.44
CA PHE A 111 -5.64 20.97 -6.14
C PHE A 111 -4.33 20.90 -6.90
N ALA A 112 -3.39 20.08 -6.43
CA ALA A 112 -2.13 19.79 -7.10
C ALA A 112 -1.56 18.45 -6.61
N SER A 113 -0.97 17.69 -7.53
CA SER A 113 -0.13 16.54 -7.22
C SER A 113 1.02 16.48 -8.20
N ARG A 114 2.26 16.38 -7.70
CA ARG A 114 3.47 16.50 -8.50
C ARG A 114 4.50 15.48 -8.05
N LEU A 115 5.23 14.94 -9.03
CA LEU A 115 6.52 14.30 -8.77
C LEU A 115 7.61 15.35 -8.94
N MET A 116 8.32 15.65 -7.88
CA MET A 116 9.41 16.60 -7.83
C MET A 116 10.75 15.88 -7.98
N GLN A 117 11.74 16.53 -8.58
CA GLN A 117 13.10 16.01 -8.68
C GLN A 117 14.11 17.11 -8.41
N ARG A 118 15.12 16.82 -7.59
CA ARG A 118 16.25 17.70 -7.31
C ARG A 118 17.55 17.01 -7.70
N THR A 119 18.30 17.65 -8.57
CA THR A 119 19.63 17.18 -9.02
C THR A 119 20.75 17.64 -8.07
N ALA A 120 21.94 17.07 -8.23
CA ALA A 120 23.11 17.36 -7.40
C ALA A 120 23.51 18.85 -7.36
N ASP A 121 23.30 19.59 -8.43
CA ASP A 121 23.54 21.03 -8.51
C ASP A 121 22.46 21.88 -7.84
N GLY A 122 21.41 21.24 -7.32
CA GLY A 122 20.31 21.90 -6.63
C GLY A 122 19.15 22.32 -7.53
N THR A 123 19.22 22.07 -8.83
CA THR A 123 18.11 22.35 -9.76
C THR A 123 16.91 21.47 -9.39
N VAL A 124 15.73 22.10 -9.28
CA VAL A 124 14.47 21.42 -9.00
C VAL A 124 13.57 21.49 -10.23
N THR A 125 13.02 20.34 -10.63
CA THR A 125 12.00 20.21 -11.67
C THR A 125 10.77 19.51 -11.11
N SER A 126 9.62 19.69 -11.77
CA SER A 126 8.36 19.07 -11.37
C SER A 126 7.63 18.48 -12.58
N ILE A 127 6.92 17.40 -12.35
CA ILE A 127 6.04 16.74 -13.30
C ILE A 127 4.63 16.78 -12.70
N ASP A 128 3.67 17.32 -13.43
CA ASP A 128 2.29 17.50 -13.01
C ASP A 128 1.52 16.18 -13.19
N VAL A 129 1.33 15.45 -12.10
CA VAL A 129 0.65 14.14 -12.12
C VAL A 129 -0.86 14.35 -12.12
N LEU A 130 -1.38 15.41 -11.47
CA LEU A 130 -2.81 15.71 -11.50
C LEU A 130 -3.29 16.01 -12.93
N ALA A 131 -2.60 16.88 -13.66
CA ALA A 131 -2.97 17.17 -15.04
C ALA A 131 -2.91 15.94 -15.96
N TRP A 132 -1.99 15.00 -15.66
CA TRP A 132 -1.95 13.74 -16.39
C TRP A 132 -3.13 12.83 -16.03
N GLU A 133 -3.48 12.69 -14.75
CA GLU A 133 -4.62 11.88 -14.33
C GLU A 133 -5.95 12.44 -14.84
N GLU A 134 -6.14 13.76 -14.81
CA GLU A 134 -7.33 14.40 -15.41
C GLU A 134 -7.53 14.03 -16.90
N ALA A 135 -6.45 13.76 -17.61
CA ALA A 135 -6.50 13.36 -19.01
C ALA A 135 -6.60 11.85 -19.25
N ASN A 136 -6.20 11.02 -18.28
CA ASN A 136 -6.01 9.58 -18.48
C ASN A 136 -6.80 8.70 -17.51
N ASN A 137 -7.08 9.17 -16.29
CA ASN A 137 -7.74 8.48 -15.17
C ASN A 137 -7.58 6.94 -15.23
N PRO A 138 -6.50 6.36 -14.67
CA PRO A 138 -6.13 4.96 -14.92
C PRO A 138 -7.15 3.96 -14.38
N ASP A 139 -7.90 4.31 -13.34
CA ASP A 139 -8.88 3.44 -12.70
C ASP A 139 -10.34 3.84 -12.96
N ALA A 140 -10.59 4.68 -13.97
CA ALA A 140 -11.94 5.16 -14.34
C ALA A 140 -12.97 4.03 -14.52
N ASP A 141 -12.53 2.87 -15.03
CA ASP A 141 -13.37 1.70 -15.29
C ASP A 141 -13.46 0.75 -14.07
N ALA A 142 -12.78 1.04 -12.95
CA ALA A 142 -12.90 0.29 -11.72
C ALA A 142 -14.27 0.54 -11.06
N GLU A 143 -14.70 -0.40 -10.23
CA GLU A 143 -15.96 -0.26 -9.48
C GLU A 143 -15.67 -0.35 -7.98
N TYR A 144 -16.04 0.68 -7.26
CA TYR A 144 -15.88 0.82 -5.81
C TYR A 144 -17.23 1.08 -5.13
N GLY A 145 -17.26 1.01 -3.79
CA GLY A 145 -18.44 1.26 -3.00
C GLY A 145 -19.38 0.06 -2.87
N PHE A 146 -20.57 0.30 -2.35
CA PHE A 146 -21.61 -0.72 -2.24
C PHE A 146 -22.32 -0.93 -3.58
N ARG A 147 -22.36 -2.17 -4.08
CA ARG A 147 -22.98 -2.49 -5.37
C ARG A 147 -24.51 -2.62 -5.33
N ASP A 148 -25.04 -3.30 -4.37
CA ASP A 148 -26.42 -3.83 -4.43
C ASP A 148 -27.29 -3.31 -3.27
N LEU A 149 -27.13 -2.01 -2.92
CA LEU A 149 -28.02 -1.40 -1.93
C LEU A 149 -29.38 -1.09 -2.55
N ALA A 150 -30.46 -1.42 -1.81
CA ALA A 150 -31.80 -1.03 -2.20
C ALA A 150 -31.94 0.51 -2.18
N PRO A 151 -32.79 1.09 -3.05
CA PRO A 151 -32.96 2.57 -3.13
C PRO A 151 -33.33 3.23 -1.78
N ASP A 152 -34.14 2.58 -0.97
CA ASP A 152 -34.52 3.04 0.35
C ASP A 152 -33.36 3.02 1.37
N CYS A 153 -32.36 2.20 1.15
CA CYS A 153 -31.11 2.20 1.93
C CYS A 153 -30.21 3.36 1.48
N LEU A 154 -30.05 3.56 0.17
CA LEU A 154 -29.28 4.68 -0.39
C LEU A 154 -29.80 6.03 0.10
N GLU A 155 -31.13 6.19 0.19
CA GLU A 155 -31.76 7.41 0.70
C GLU A 155 -31.45 7.71 2.18
N GLN A 156 -31.04 6.68 2.95
CA GLN A 156 -30.67 6.82 4.36
C GLN A 156 -29.19 7.17 4.56
N ILE A 157 -28.33 6.97 3.52
CA ILE A 157 -26.92 7.34 3.59
C ILE A 157 -26.81 8.87 3.55
N PRO A 158 -26.02 9.48 4.46
CA PRO A 158 -25.77 10.91 4.40
C PRO A 158 -25.28 11.35 3.02
N PRO A 159 -25.86 12.41 2.41
CA PRO A 159 -25.51 12.79 1.02
C PRO A 159 -24.03 13.05 0.78
N PHE A 160 -23.29 13.53 1.78
CA PHE A 160 -21.86 13.80 1.67
C PHE A 160 -21.00 12.50 1.66
N LEU A 161 -21.54 11.36 2.11
CA LEU A 161 -20.88 10.06 2.06
C LEU A 161 -21.16 9.30 0.76
N LEU A 162 -22.27 9.59 0.08
CA LEU A 162 -22.66 8.86 -1.15
C LEU A 162 -21.56 8.81 -2.22
N PRO A 163 -20.78 9.87 -2.47
CA PRO A 163 -19.68 9.83 -3.44
C PRO A 163 -18.59 8.81 -3.10
N PHE A 164 -18.41 8.47 -1.82
CA PHE A 164 -17.35 7.59 -1.33
C PHE A 164 -17.82 6.15 -1.03
N VAL A 165 -19.10 5.99 -0.69
CA VAL A 165 -19.62 4.68 -0.28
C VAL A 165 -20.68 4.12 -1.23
N GLY A 166 -21.35 4.96 -2.02
CA GLY A 166 -22.22 4.50 -3.10
C GLY A 166 -21.38 3.85 -4.20
N GLN A 167 -22.01 3.15 -5.13
CA GLN A 167 -21.30 2.59 -6.28
C GLN A 167 -20.73 3.73 -7.15
N HIS A 168 -19.41 3.72 -7.38
CA HIS A 168 -18.70 4.73 -8.18
C HIS A 168 -17.52 4.11 -8.93
N GLY A 169 -17.01 4.81 -9.94
CA GLY A 169 -15.73 4.52 -10.58
C GLY A 169 -14.56 5.18 -9.86
N GLY A 170 -13.36 5.04 -10.40
CA GLY A 170 -12.19 5.77 -9.90
C GLY A 170 -12.36 7.29 -10.05
N ALA A 171 -12.11 8.01 -8.97
CA ALA A 171 -12.13 9.48 -8.95
C ALA A 171 -10.79 10.04 -9.46
N ILE A 172 -10.75 11.33 -9.79
CA ILE A 172 -9.50 12.06 -9.99
C ILE A 172 -9.00 12.47 -8.60
N ASP A 173 -8.05 11.70 -8.06
CA ASP A 173 -7.52 11.90 -6.70
C ASP A 173 -6.05 11.47 -6.59
N THR A 174 -5.20 11.84 -7.54
CA THR A 174 -3.79 11.45 -7.52
C THR A 174 -3.10 11.81 -6.21
N HIS A 175 -2.37 10.86 -5.67
CA HIS A 175 -1.50 11.02 -4.52
C HIS A 175 -0.20 10.23 -4.72
N VAL A 176 0.82 10.89 -5.21
CA VAL A 176 2.18 10.33 -5.36
C VAL A 176 2.71 9.99 -3.96
N TYR A 177 2.46 8.75 -3.49
CA TYR A 177 2.71 8.34 -2.10
C TYR A 177 4.03 7.58 -1.93
N GLY A 178 4.37 6.66 -2.84
CA GLY A 178 5.62 5.92 -2.87
C GLY A 178 6.31 6.04 -4.22
N SER A 179 7.63 5.95 -4.28
CA SER A 179 8.35 5.95 -5.55
C SER A 179 9.64 5.15 -5.50
N LEU A 180 10.05 4.65 -6.66
CA LEU A 180 11.33 3.97 -6.89
C LEU A 180 12.02 4.61 -8.10
N MET A 181 13.11 5.33 -7.87
CA MET A 181 13.91 5.92 -8.93
C MET A 181 14.93 4.92 -9.48
N LEU A 182 14.82 4.60 -10.75
CA LEU A 182 15.82 3.86 -11.52
C LEU A 182 16.47 4.78 -12.55
N LYS A 183 17.49 4.28 -13.26
CA LYS A 183 18.28 5.08 -14.19
C LYS A 183 17.45 5.76 -15.28
N ASP A 184 16.48 5.05 -15.87
CA ASP A 184 15.76 5.50 -17.05
C ASP A 184 14.25 5.70 -16.79
N VAL A 185 13.77 5.37 -15.58
CA VAL A 185 12.37 5.45 -15.18
C VAL A 185 12.26 5.63 -13.66
N THR A 186 11.27 6.41 -13.22
CA THR A 186 10.80 6.43 -11.84
C THR A 186 9.43 5.75 -11.80
N TYR A 187 9.30 4.66 -11.05
CA TYR A 187 8.00 4.08 -10.74
C TYR A 187 7.37 4.83 -9.58
N VAL A 188 6.05 4.97 -9.62
CA VAL A 188 5.27 5.67 -8.60
C VAL A 188 4.12 4.77 -8.17
N ALA A 189 3.99 4.56 -6.87
CA ALA A 189 2.76 4.08 -6.25
C ALA A 189 1.87 5.31 -6.02
N ASP A 190 0.85 5.47 -6.86
CA ASP A 190 -0.11 6.57 -6.73
C ASP A 190 -1.33 6.07 -5.95
N ALA A 191 -1.44 6.52 -4.69
CA ALA A 191 -2.43 6.02 -3.75
C ALA A 191 -3.87 6.43 -4.15
N GLY A 192 -4.04 7.62 -4.71
CA GLY A 192 -5.36 8.09 -5.14
C GLY A 192 -5.77 7.52 -6.50
N ALA A 193 -4.86 7.49 -7.48
CA ALA A 193 -5.12 6.91 -8.80
C ALA A 193 -5.19 5.37 -8.79
N ASN A 194 -4.99 4.73 -7.62
CA ASN A 194 -5.04 3.27 -7.46
C ASN A 194 -4.12 2.50 -8.40
N ALA A 195 -3.02 3.12 -8.82
CA ALA A 195 -2.18 2.65 -9.91
C ALA A 195 -0.68 2.70 -9.58
N VAL A 196 0.06 1.85 -10.27
CA VAL A 196 1.51 2.02 -10.43
C VAL A 196 1.75 2.76 -11.75
N LEU A 197 2.42 3.89 -11.66
CA LEU A 197 2.79 4.71 -12.80
C LEU A 197 4.28 4.54 -13.13
N ALA A 198 4.66 4.80 -14.37
CA ALA A 198 6.04 4.95 -14.81
C ALA A 198 6.25 6.34 -15.39
N VAL A 199 7.28 7.03 -14.92
CA VAL A 199 7.71 8.35 -15.37
C VAL A 199 9.07 8.20 -16.02
N ASP A 200 9.18 8.44 -17.33
CA ASP A 200 10.42 8.32 -18.05
C ASP A 200 11.36 9.55 -17.82
N SER A 201 12.58 9.47 -18.30
CA SER A 201 13.57 10.55 -18.16
C SER A 201 13.20 11.85 -18.89
N ALA A 202 12.20 11.83 -19.77
CA ALA A 202 11.66 13.01 -20.44
C ALA A 202 10.44 13.60 -19.68
N GLY A 203 9.99 12.94 -18.61
CA GLY A 203 8.82 13.34 -17.81
C GLY A 203 7.49 12.83 -18.36
N ASN A 204 7.48 11.92 -19.33
CA ASN A 204 6.24 11.33 -19.79
C ASN A 204 5.77 10.29 -18.78
N ILE A 205 4.49 10.37 -18.43
CA ILE A 205 3.83 9.43 -17.51
C ILE A 205 3.06 8.38 -18.31
N SER A 206 3.08 7.16 -17.83
CA SER A 206 2.24 6.06 -18.33
C SER A 206 1.79 5.16 -17.19
N THR A 207 0.60 4.55 -17.33
CA THR A 207 0.12 3.52 -16.40
C THR A 207 0.87 2.22 -16.63
N VAL A 208 1.50 1.68 -15.57
CA VAL A 208 2.04 0.32 -15.58
C VAL A 208 0.93 -0.67 -15.28
N ALA A 209 0.19 -0.45 -14.20
CA ALA A 209 -0.93 -1.29 -13.80
C ALA A 209 -1.86 -0.54 -12.84
N VAL A 210 -3.15 -0.86 -12.88
CA VAL A 210 -4.12 -0.55 -11.82
C VAL A 210 -4.18 -1.76 -10.89
N LEU A 211 -4.11 -1.54 -9.58
CA LEU A 211 -4.25 -2.63 -8.62
C LEU A 211 -5.73 -3.09 -8.54
N PRO A 212 -5.97 -4.39 -8.30
CA PRO A 212 -7.34 -4.86 -8.16
C PRO A 212 -7.96 -4.34 -6.86
N PRO A 213 -9.25 -3.96 -6.88
CA PRO A 213 -9.97 -3.58 -5.67
C PRO A 213 -10.02 -4.73 -4.67
N SER A 214 -10.20 -4.39 -3.40
CA SER A 214 -10.47 -5.38 -2.36
C SER A 214 -11.91 -5.25 -1.88
N SER A 215 -12.48 -6.30 -1.29
CA SER A 215 -13.84 -6.23 -0.78
C SER A 215 -13.95 -6.80 0.63
N LEU A 216 -14.98 -6.37 1.33
CA LEU A 216 -15.37 -6.88 2.63
C LEU A 216 -16.89 -6.88 2.76
N ILE A 217 -17.41 -7.71 3.65
CA ILE A 217 -18.84 -7.65 4.01
C ILE A 217 -19.01 -6.63 5.14
N ALA A 218 -19.88 -5.64 4.91
CA ALA A 218 -20.14 -4.60 5.89
C ALA A 218 -20.68 -5.19 7.19
N THR A 219 -20.01 -4.86 8.29
CA THR A 219 -20.41 -5.22 9.66
C THR A 219 -21.07 -4.04 10.35
N ASN A 220 -21.63 -4.28 11.55
CA ASN A 220 -22.15 -3.19 12.39
C ASN A 220 -21.03 -2.21 12.79
N GLU A 221 -19.81 -2.72 13.00
CA GLU A 221 -18.64 -1.93 13.34
C GLU A 221 -18.26 -1.02 12.18
N LEU A 222 -18.20 -1.55 10.95
CA LEU A 222 -17.96 -0.75 9.76
C LEU A 222 -19.04 0.34 9.59
N ALA A 223 -20.30 -0.04 9.67
CA ALA A 223 -21.41 0.91 9.53
C ALA A 223 -21.32 2.04 10.58
N ALA A 224 -20.97 1.69 11.83
CA ALA A 224 -20.82 2.66 12.91
C ALA A 224 -19.61 3.59 12.70
N SER A 225 -18.47 3.06 12.23
CA SER A 225 -17.25 3.86 12.01
C SER A 225 -17.43 4.95 10.95
N PHE A 226 -18.21 4.66 9.90
CA PHE A 226 -18.54 5.64 8.85
C PHE A 226 -19.83 6.42 9.10
N GLY A 227 -20.58 6.14 10.16
CA GLY A 227 -21.91 6.75 10.38
C GLY A 227 -22.95 6.31 9.35
N LEU A 228 -22.83 5.10 8.84
CA LEU A 228 -23.74 4.53 7.84
C LEU A 228 -24.98 3.89 8.51
N PRO A 229 -26.13 3.85 7.81
CA PRO A 229 -27.33 3.19 8.30
C PRO A 229 -27.15 1.67 8.38
N SER A 230 -27.89 1.02 9.29
CA SER A 230 -27.79 -0.42 9.50
C SER A 230 -28.21 -1.28 8.29
N CYS A 231 -28.91 -0.70 7.31
CA CYS A 231 -29.30 -1.40 6.10
C CYS A 231 -28.11 -1.79 5.21
N VAL A 232 -26.93 -1.19 5.37
CA VAL A 232 -25.71 -1.58 4.64
C VAL A 232 -25.08 -2.88 5.20
N VAL A 233 -25.44 -3.28 6.40
CA VAL A 233 -24.85 -4.46 7.06
C VAL A 233 -25.21 -5.74 6.31
N GLY A 234 -24.19 -6.55 6.03
CA GLY A 234 -24.32 -7.79 5.25
C GLY A 234 -24.14 -7.59 3.73
N HIS A 235 -24.06 -6.36 3.25
CA HIS A 235 -23.74 -6.08 1.86
C HIS A 235 -22.22 -6.06 1.62
N GLU A 236 -21.81 -6.37 0.40
CA GLU A 236 -20.42 -6.28 -0.03
C GLU A 236 -20.04 -4.80 -0.26
N PHE A 237 -18.96 -4.38 0.37
CA PHE A 237 -18.34 -3.08 0.18
C PHE A 237 -16.99 -3.27 -0.51
N ILE A 238 -16.83 -2.66 -1.66
CA ILE A 238 -15.63 -2.75 -2.48
C ILE A 238 -14.79 -1.51 -2.23
N THR A 239 -13.57 -1.71 -1.78
CA THR A 239 -12.65 -0.65 -1.42
C THR A 239 -11.57 -0.46 -2.47
N GLU A 240 -11.14 0.77 -2.62
CA GLU A 240 -9.96 1.14 -3.40
C GLU A 240 -8.72 0.40 -2.88
N PRO A 241 -7.79 -0.03 -3.76
CA PRO A 241 -6.62 -0.80 -3.36
C PRO A 241 -5.53 0.04 -2.70
N VAL A 242 -5.44 1.33 -2.99
CA VAL A 242 -4.52 2.32 -2.41
C VAL A 242 -3.07 1.81 -2.37
N PRO A 243 -2.33 1.82 -3.49
CA PRO A 243 -0.90 1.47 -3.50
C PRO A 243 -0.09 2.52 -2.73
N THR A 244 0.79 2.07 -1.84
CA THR A 244 1.50 2.95 -0.91
C THR A 244 3.02 2.92 -1.06
N ASP A 245 3.58 1.87 -1.66
CA ASP A 245 5.02 1.78 -1.90
C ASP A 245 5.32 0.86 -3.08
N VAL A 246 6.49 1.03 -3.71
CA VAL A 246 6.90 0.23 -4.86
C VAL A 246 8.40 -0.02 -4.86
N GLU A 247 8.80 -1.30 -4.93
CA GLU A 247 10.19 -1.74 -4.94
C GLU A 247 10.47 -2.76 -6.05
N LEU A 248 11.70 -2.77 -6.58
CA LEU A 248 12.10 -3.72 -7.62
C LEU A 248 12.72 -4.99 -7.01
N GLY A 249 12.10 -6.12 -7.29
CA GLY A 249 12.67 -7.42 -6.94
C GLY A 249 13.78 -7.87 -7.90
N ASN A 250 14.66 -8.77 -7.41
CA ASN A 250 15.70 -9.38 -8.24
C ASN A 250 15.18 -10.26 -9.38
N ASP A 251 13.91 -10.57 -9.37
CA ASP A 251 13.18 -11.30 -10.42
C ASP A 251 12.65 -10.37 -11.53
N GLY A 252 12.89 -9.06 -11.39
CA GLY A 252 12.47 -8.04 -12.35
C GLY A 252 11.00 -7.62 -12.23
N TRP A 253 10.29 -8.08 -11.19
CA TRP A 253 8.95 -7.65 -10.85
C TRP A 253 9.00 -6.49 -9.86
N LEU A 254 8.05 -5.58 -9.97
CA LEU A 254 7.80 -4.59 -8.93
C LEU A 254 6.99 -5.25 -7.82
N TYR A 255 7.34 -4.99 -6.58
CA TYR A 255 6.58 -5.34 -5.39
C TYR A 255 5.89 -4.07 -4.89
N VAL A 256 4.61 -4.16 -4.60
CA VAL A 256 3.78 -2.98 -4.29
C VAL A 256 2.94 -3.28 -3.06
N THR A 257 3.04 -2.45 -2.03
CA THR A 257 2.11 -2.50 -0.90
C THR A 257 0.78 -1.86 -1.25
N SER A 258 -0.28 -2.38 -0.66
CA SER A 258 -1.64 -1.88 -0.78
C SER A 258 -2.26 -1.75 0.61
N LEU A 259 -2.76 -0.56 0.91
CA LEU A 259 -3.52 -0.22 2.10
C LEU A 259 -4.99 0.01 1.70
N PRO A 260 -5.83 -1.06 1.60
CA PRO A 260 -7.19 -0.91 1.09
C PRO A 260 -8.01 0.13 1.85
N GLY A 261 -8.70 0.98 1.12
CA GLY A 261 -9.48 2.10 1.64
C GLY A 261 -10.41 1.72 2.80
N GLY A 262 -10.61 2.65 3.71
CA GLY A 262 -11.37 2.46 4.94
C GLY A 262 -10.86 3.34 6.08
N PRO A 263 -11.28 3.11 7.34
CA PRO A 263 -10.71 3.77 8.50
C PRO A 263 -9.19 3.54 8.59
N GLU A 264 -8.45 4.59 8.88
CA GLU A 264 -6.99 4.54 9.07
C GLU A 264 -6.62 4.04 10.47
N ASP A 265 -7.11 2.84 10.79
CA ASP A 265 -6.85 2.14 12.05
C ASP A 265 -7.00 0.62 11.87
N ALA A 266 -6.86 -0.13 12.99
CA ALA A 266 -6.97 -1.58 12.99
C ALA A 266 -8.43 -2.12 13.04
N SER A 267 -9.45 -1.27 13.00
CA SER A 267 -10.85 -1.65 13.24
C SER A 267 -11.40 -2.65 12.22
N LEU A 268 -10.94 -2.58 10.98
CA LEU A 268 -11.31 -3.51 9.92
C LEU A 268 -10.37 -4.71 9.77
N GLY A 269 -9.44 -4.89 10.70
CA GLY A 269 -8.48 -5.99 10.70
C GLY A 269 -7.36 -5.86 9.67
N ALA A 270 -6.65 -6.96 9.45
CA ALA A 270 -5.46 -7.01 8.59
C ALA A 270 -5.86 -7.26 7.12
N ARG A 271 -6.18 -6.20 6.37
CA ARG A 271 -6.60 -6.26 4.96
C ARG A 271 -5.52 -5.87 3.96
N GLY A 272 -4.42 -5.30 4.45
CA GLY A 272 -3.28 -4.90 3.61
C GLY A 272 -2.70 -6.07 2.83
N ALA A 273 -2.12 -5.77 1.68
CA ALA A 273 -1.55 -6.76 0.77
C ALA A 273 -0.22 -6.29 0.16
N VAL A 274 0.53 -7.24 -0.37
CA VAL A 274 1.64 -7.01 -1.29
C VAL A 274 1.28 -7.64 -2.62
N TYR A 275 1.34 -6.86 -3.69
CA TYR A 275 1.20 -7.33 -5.05
C TYR A 275 2.56 -7.38 -5.75
N ARG A 276 2.66 -8.22 -6.78
CA ARG A 276 3.74 -8.16 -7.77
C ARG A 276 3.18 -7.65 -9.08
N VAL A 277 3.88 -6.70 -9.69
CA VAL A 277 3.50 -6.11 -10.96
C VAL A 277 4.64 -6.33 -11.95
N ASN A 278 4.33 -6.92 -13.10
CA ASN A 278 5.32 -7.05 -14.17
C ASN A 278 5.42 -5.70 -14.92
N PRO A 279 6.53 -4.96 -14.84
CA PRO A 279 6.61 -3.62 -15.41
C PRO A 279 6.55 -3.60 -16.96
N ALA A 280 6.80 -4.74 -17.62
CA ALA A 280 6.76 -4.83 -19.08
C ALA A 280 5.38 -5.18 -19.64
N THR A 281 4.52 -5.85 -18.86
CA THR A 281 3.22 -6.35 -19.32
C THR A 281 2.03 -5.77 -18.59
N GLY A 282 2.24 -5.15 -17.42
CA GLY A 282 1.18 -4.70 -16.52
C GLY A 282 0.49 -5.85 -15.77
N GLU A 283 0.98 -7.09 -15.85
CA GLU A 283 0.41 -8.21 -15.11
C GLU A 283 0.52 -8.00 -13.61
N VAL A 284 -0.60 -8.13 -12.88
CA VAL A 284 -0.69 -8.00 -11.43
C VAL A 284 -0.96 -9.35 -10.79
N GLN A 285 -0.20 -9.70 -9.77
CA GLN A 285 -0.36 -10.93 -8.99
C GLN A 285 -0.38 -10.62 -7.50
N LEU A 286 -1.35 -11.14 -6.74
CA LEU A 286 -1.30 -11.11 -5.29
C LEU A 286 -0.09 -11.95 -4.81
N TYR A 287 0.81 -11.35 -4.05
CA TYR A 287 1.98 -12.01 -3.51
C TYR A 287 1.79 -12.47 -2.06
N ALA A 288 1.25 -11.59 -1.21
CA ALA A 288 0.88 -11.90 0.16
C ALA A 288 -0.22 -10.95 0.65
N SER A 289 -0.96 -11.33 1.68
CA SER A 289 -2.02 -10.50 2.28
C SER A 289 -2.14 -10.79 3.78
N GLY A 290 -2.97 -10.01 4.47
CA GLY A 290 -3.18 -10.15 5.89
C GLY A 290 -2.29 -9.23 6.73
N PHE A 291 -1.92 -8.07 6.18
CA PHE A 291 -1.14 -7.05 6.88
C PHE A 291 -2.06 -5.99 7.48
N ALA A 292 -1.80 -5.61 8.74
CA ALA A 292 -2.55 -4.56 9.42
C ALA A 292 -1.98 -3.18 9.06
N GLY A 293 -2.40 -2.63 7.91
CA GLY A 293 -1.92 -1.35 7.40
C GLY A 293 -0.56 -1.47 6.72
N ALA A 294 -0.48 -2.19 5.59
CA ALA A 294 0.73 -2.27 4.76
C ALA A 294 1.01 -0.90 4.11
N THR A 295 2.07 -0.21 4.53
CA THR A 295 2.40 1.14 4.06
C THR A 295 3.73 1.23 3.34
N GLY A 296 4.75 0.52 3.77
CA GLY A 296 6.06 0.48 3.14
C GLY A 296 6.56 -0.95 2.96
N LEU A 297 7.43 -1.18 1.99
CA LEU A 297 8.09 -2.46 1.78
C LEU A 297 9.55 -2.29 1.39
N ALA A 298 10.39 -3.25 1.75
CA ALA A 298 11.77 -3.36 1.29
C ALA A 298 12.06 -4.75 0.75
N VAL A 299 12.78 -4.83 -0.36
CA VAL A 299 13.18 -6.11 -0.98
C VAL A 299 14.67 -6.35 -0.78
N ALA A 300 15.01 -7.29 0.08
CA ALA A 300 16.41 -7.67 0.28
C ALA A 300 17.01 -8.41 -0.95
N PRO A 301 18.33 -8.35 -1.16
CA PRO A 301 18.99 -9.00 -2.31
C PRO A 301 18.79 -10.51 -2.41
N ASN A 302 18.45 -11.17 -1.31
CA ASN A 302 18.10 -12.57 -1.30
C ASN A 302 16.64 -12.85 -1.69
N GLY A 303 15.82 -11.82 -1.97
CA GLY A 303 14.40 -11.90 -2.32
C GLY A 303 13.46 -12.07 -1.11
N THR A 304 13.93 -11.81 0.10
CA THR A 304 13.08 -11.62 1.28
C THR A 304 12.44 -10.24 1.20
N VAL A 305 11.15 -10.14 1.48
CA VAL A 305 10.42 -8.87 1.51
C VAL A 305 10.05 -8.55 2.95
N PHE A 306 10.28 -7.30 3.36
CA PHE A 306 9.85 -6.75 4.64
C PHE A 306 8.69 -5.79 4.40
N VAL A 307 7.70 -5.79 5.29
CA VAL A 307 6.49 -4.96 5.16
C VAL A 307 6.24 -4.23 6.47
N ALA A 308 6.14 -2.91 6.40
CA ALA A 308 5.71 -2.10 7.55
C ALA A 308 4.20 -2.23 7.72
N GLU A 309 3.76 -2.63 8.91
CA GLU A 309 2.36 -2.72 9.31
C GLU A 309 2.03 -1.59 10.28
N MET A 310 1.62 -0.43 9.76
CA MET A 310 1.41 0.80 10.50
C MET A 310 0.43 0.60 11.67
N PHE A 311 -0.67 -0.09 11.44
CA PHE A 311 -1.70 -0.38 12.45
C PHE A 311 -1.43 -1.66 13.22
N GLY A 312 -0.51 -2.51 12.73
CA GLY A 312 -0.04 -3.73 13.37
C GLY A 312 1.07 -3.50 14.41
N ASN A 313 1.68 -2.31 14.41
CA ASN A 313 2.85 -1.98 15.24
C ASN A 313 4.00 -2.97 15.07
N GLN A 314 4.25 -3.39 13.85
CA GLN A 314 5.31 -4.35 13.53
C GLN A 314 5.83 -4.18 12.10
N VAL A 315 7.00 -4.75 11.88
CA VAL A 315 7.47 -5.11 10.54
C VAL A 315 7.29 -6.61 10.37
N SER A 316 6.64 -7.03 9.30
CA SER A 316 6.53 -8.42 8.90
C SER A 316 7.56 -8.80 7.85
N VAL A 317 7.86 -10.09 7.73
CA VAL A 317 8.76 -10.66 6.72
C VAL A 317 8.01 -11.69 5.88
N ILE A 318 8.20 -11.60 4.57
CA ILE A 318 7.75 -12.59 3.60
C ILE A 318 9.00 -13.30 3.07
N THR A 319 9.09 -14.61 3.31
CA THR A 319 10.19 -15.41 2.76
C THR A 319 10.00 -15.61 1.26
N LYS A 320 11.07 -16.02 0.53
CA LYS A 320 10.96 -16.40 -0.89
C LYS A 320 9.89 -17.46 -1.20
N ARG A 321 9.42 -18.19 -0.19
CA ARG A 321 8.36 -19.20 -0.33
C ARG A 321 6.96 -18.61 -0.14
N GLY A 322 6.86 -17.30 0.13
CA GLY A 322 5.60 -16.63 0.43
C GLY A 322 5.11 -16.84 1.87
N GLU A 323 5.97 -17.39 2.76
CA GLU A 323 5.62 -17.54 4.18
C GLU A 323 5.71 -16.19 4.89
N VAL A 324 4.64 -15.75 5.52
CA VAL A 324 4.56 -14.49 6.26
C VAL A 324 4.76 -14.76 7.75
N SER A 325 5.58 -13.95 8.41
CA SER A 325 5.73 -13.95 9.87
C SER A 325 6.12 -12.56 10.37
N SER A 326 5.90 -12.28 11.66
CA SER A 326 6.43 -11.07 12.29
C SER A 326 7.96 -11.11 12.32
N PHE A 327 8.59 -9.99 11.97
CA PHE A 327 10.03 -9.79 12.05
C PHE A 327 10.42 -9.00 13.30
N ALA A 328 9.84 -7.83 13.52
CA ALA A 328 10.15 -6.95 14.66
C ALA A 328 8.91 -6.16 15.11
N GLU A 329 8.76 -5.97 16.41
CA GLU A 329 7.82 -4.98 16.96
C GLU A 329 8.39 -3.57 16.76
N VAL A 330 7.65 -2.71 16.09
CA VAL A 330 7.99 -1.31 15.80
C VAL A 330 6.71 -0.48 15.94
N PRO A 331 6.66 0.50 16.84
CA PRO A 331 5.46 1.33 17.02
C PRO A 331 5.12 2.14 15.77
N SER A 332 3.91 2.03 15.27
CA SER A 332 3.37 2.75 14.11
C SER A 332 4.41 2.96 12.99
N PRO A 333 4.97 1.89 12.39
CA PRO A 333 5.92 2.03 11.30
C PRO A 333 5.21 2.45 10.02
N ALA A 334 5.90 3.17 9.11
CA ALA A 334 5.37 3.49 7.79
C ALA A 334 6.35 3.09 6.67
N GLY A 335 7.46 3.81 6.52
CA GLY A 335 8.51 3.48 5.57
C GLY A 335 9.43 2.38 6.08
N VAL A 336 9.93 1.56 5.15
CA VAL A 336 10.96 0.55 5.43
C VAL A 336 11.89 0.43 4.23
N GLU A 337 13.21 0.44 4.48
CA GLU A 337 14.24 0.38 3.46
C GLU A 337 15.32 -0.65 3.79
N TRP A 338 15.88 -1.25 2.74
CA TRP A 338 16.99 -2.20 2.87
C TRP A 338 18.29 -1.61 2.34
N GLU A 339 19.28 -1.44 3.21
CA GLU A 339 20.60 -1.03 2.77
C GLU A 339 21.72 -1.76 3.55
N ARG A 340 22.68 -2.33 2.81
CA ARG A 340 23.91 -2.97 3.34
C ARG A 340 23.70 -3.97 4.49
N GLY A 341 22.66 -4.80 4.37
CA GLY A 341 22.39 -5.86 5.35
C GLY A 341 21.69 -5.36 6.62
N ARG A 342 21.14 -4.16 6.60
CA ARG A 342 20.31 -3.61 7.66
C ARG A 342 18.96 -3.19 7.10
N LEU A 343 17.96 -3.27 7.94
CA LEU A 343 16.64 -2.73 7.66
C LEU A 343 16.54 -1.36 8.36
N TYR A 344 16.14 -0.34 7.61
CA TYR A 344 15.80 0.97 8.16
C TYR A 344 14.28 1.06 8.22
N VAL A 345 13.75 1.61 9.31
CA VAL A 345 12.30 1.65 9.54
C VAL A 345 11.94 2.98 10.21
N SER A 346 10.91 3.65 9.68
CA SER A 346 10.31 4.76 10.40
C SER A 346 9.43 4.23 11.54
N THR A 347 9.37 4.94 12.66
CA THR A 347 8.62 4.54 13.84
C THR A 347 7.96 5.76 14.49
N ASP A 348 6.88 5.53 15.23
CA ASP A 348 6.08 6.54 15.92
C ASP A 348 5.61 7.68 14.99
N VAL A 349 5.23 7.34 13.75
CA VAL A 349 4.99 8.31 12.68
C VAL A 349 3.86 9.30 12.99
N PHE A 350 2.94 8.98 13.88
CA PHE A 350 1.87 9.88 14.34
C PHE A 350 2.27 10.73 15.58
N GLY A 351 3.47 10.56 16.09
CA GLY A 351 3.98 11.21 17.30
C GLY A 351 5.34 11.89 17.12
N ASP A 352 6.28 11.59 17.98
CA ASP A 352 7.70 12.00 17.87
C ASP A 352 8.43 10.96 17.01
N GLY A 353 8.31 11.12 15.70
CA GLY A 353 8.77 10.15 14.71
C GLY A 353 10.28 9.98 14.66
N ASN A 354 10.72 8.78 14.34
CA ASN A 354 12.14 8.45 14.24
C ASN A 354 12.41 7.52 13.08
N ILE A 355 13.66 7.43 12.61
CA ILE A 355 14.15 6.35 11.77
C ILE A 355 15.11 5.51 12.62
N VAL A 356 14.88 4.21 12.66
CA VAL A 356 15.78 3.24 13.31
C VAL A 356 16.40 2.30 12.27
N SER A 357 17.60 1.83 12.57
CA SER A 357 18.29 0.82 11.76
C SER A 357 18.35 -0.50 12.54
N ILE A 358 17.84 -1.58 11.98
CA ILE A 358 17.75 -2.92 12.60
C ILE A 358 18.71 -3.85 11.87
N GLY A 359 19.65 -4.47 12.62
CA GLY A 359 20.52 -5.53 12.10
C GLY A 359 19.73 -6.83 11.88
N LEU A 360 20.21 -7.72 10.99
CA LEU A 360 19.62 -9.06 10.79
C LEU A 360 20.53 -10.15 11.34
N ARG A 361 19.91 -11.23 11.85
CA ARG A 361 20.58 -12.45 12.37
C ARG A 361 20.04 -13.72 11.75
#